data_514ab85f19253517e2ce59523da2072e
#
_entry.id   514ab85f19253517e2ce59523da2072e
#
_cell.length_a   1.000
_cell.length_b   1.000
_cell.length_c   1.000
_cell.angle_alpha   90.00
_cell.angle_beta   90.00
_cell.angle_gamma   90.00
#
_symmetry.space_group_name_H-M   'P 1'
#
loop_
_entity.id
_entity.type
_entity.pdbx_description
1 polymer ?
#
loop_
_entity_poly.entity_id
_entity_poly.type
_entity_poly.pdbx_seq_one_letter_code
_entity_poly.pdbx_strand_id
1 'polypeptide(L)'
;LIGIIKDETGLLALTIAQGGTYSELYSNTRNSKSLVILPTNKNSIKEALKELTLYPIFKGYRGLPKANLEKTTEVIFKLSSLIVENNINIEEIEINPLIVTPKGAYAADALISMKRNHWGSYDKK
;
A
#
# COMPACT_ATOMS: atom_id res chain seq x y z
N LEU A 1 3.28 2.37 5.15
CA LEU A 1 2.79 3.08 3.97
C LEU A 1 2.45 2.11 2.86
N ILE A 2 1.31 2.31 2.26
CA ILE A 2 0.88 1.57 1.07
C ILE A 2 0.72 2.58 -0.05
N GLY A 3 1.38 2.34 -1.18
CA GLY A 3 1.25 3.20 -2.34
C GLY A 3 0.93 2.39 -3.58
N ILE A 4 0.09 2.93 -4.46
CA ILE A 4 -0.16 2.37 -5.79
C ILE A 4 0.05 3.49 -6.78
N ILE A 5 0.95 3.29 -7.73
CA ILE A 5 1.30 4.28 -8.74
C ILE A 5 1.12 3.65 -10.12
N LYS A 6 0.54 4.41 -11.04
CA LYS A 6 0.47 4.03 -12.45
C LYS A 6 1.59 4.74 -13.19
N ASP A 7 2.41 4.00 -13.92
CA ASP A 7 3.46 4.60 -14.72
C ASP A 7 2.95 5.07 -16.09
N GLU A 8 3.83 5.61 -16.91
CA GLU A 8 3.50 6.14 -18.22
C GLU A 8 2.94 5.09 -19.17
N THR A 9 3.30 3.83 -18.98
CA THR A 9 2.82 2.73 -19.83
C THR A 9 1.48 2.18 -19.37
N GLY A 10 0.97 2.64 -18.22
CA GLY A 10 -0.25 2.13 -17.62
C GLY A 10 -0.02 0.99 -16.64
N LEU A 11 1.23 0.62 -16.39
CA LEU A 11 1.56 -0.41 -15.43
C LEU A 11 1.33 0.10 -14.01
N LEU A 12 0.66 -0.72 -13.19
CA LEU A 12 0.42 -0.41 -11.78
C LEU A 12 1.46 -1.08 -10.90
N ALA A 13 2.03 -0.32 -9.98
CA ALA A 13 2.99 -0.83 -9.01
C ALA A 13 2.50 -0.54 -7.59
N LEU A 14 2.52 -1.59 -6.76
CA LEU A 14 2.20 -1.51 -5.34
C LEU A 14 3.50 -1.38 -4.56
N THR A 15 3.59 -0.35 -3.74
CA THR A 15 4.70 -0.16 -2.82
C THR A 15 4.22 -0.40 -1.40
N ILE A 16 4.98 -1.19 -0.66
CA ILE A 16 4.75 -1.41 0.77
C ILE A 16 6.00 -0.95 1.49
N ALA A 17 5.85 0.01 2.40
CA ALA A 17 7.00 0.61 3.06
C ALA A 17 6.68 0.92 4.52
N GLN A 18 7.72 1.18 5.28
CA GLN A 18 7.55 1.70 6.63
C GLN A 18 6.98 3.11 6.51
N GLY A 19 5.91 3.37 7.26
CA GLY A 19 5.22 4.65 7.21
C GLY A 19 5.17 5.31 8.58
N GLY A 20 4.33 6.35 8.69
CA GLY A 20 4.11 7.08 9.92
C GLY A 20 5.16 8.14 10.17
N THR A 21 5.20 8.63 11.41
CA THR A 21 6.01 9.78 11.82
C THR A 21 7.51 9.57 11.60
N TYR A 22 7.97 8.33 11.70
CA TYR A 22 9.39 8.01 11.62
C TYR A 22 9.81 7.45 10.26
N SER A 23 8.96 7.55 9.25
CA SER A 23 9.24 6.97 7.93
C SER A 23 10.54 7.51 7.32
N GLU A 24 10.86 8.78 7.54
CA GLU A 24 12.09 9.38 7.04
C GLU A 24 13.35 8.78 7.67
N LEU A 25 13.27 8.40 8.95
CA LEU A 25 14.38 7.77 9.64
C LEU A 25 14.71 6.39 9.08
N TYR A 26 13.72 5.73 8.51
CA TYR A 26 13.86 4.39 7.98
C TYR A 26 14.03 4.35 6.47
N SER A 27 13.87 5.46 5.78
CA SER A 27 13.89 5.52 4.32
C SER A 27 15.21 5.03 3.70
N ASN A 28 16.30 5.18 4.43
CA ASN A 28 17.62 4.74 4.00
C ASN A 28 17.99 3.34 4.52
N THR A 29 17.09 2.71 5.27
CA THR A 29 17.32 1.39 5.84
C THR A 29 17.09 0.34 4.76
N ARG A 30 18.00 -0.64 4.69
CA ARG A 30 17.84 -1.78 3.80
C ARG A 30 16.53 -2.49 4.09
N ASN A 31 15.80 -2.86 3.03
CA ASN A 31 14.50 -3.54 3.13
C ASN A 31 13.43 -2.71 3.84
N SER A 32 13.51 -1.38 3.72
CA SER A 32 12.47 -0.51 4.26
C SER A 32 11.21 -0.46 3.37
N LYS A 33 11.31 -0.95 2.15
CA LYS A 33 10.16 -1.01 1.22
C LYS A 33 10.26 -2.20 0.28
N SER A 34 9.09 -2.66 -0.15
CA SER A 34 8.94 -3.72 -1.14
C SER A 34 8.08 -3.21 -2.28
N LEU A 35 8.36 -3.66 -3.49
CA LEU A 35 7.61 -3.31 -4.70
C LEU A 35 6.97 -4.56 -5.29
N VAL A 36 5.69 -4.45 -5.64
CA VAL A 36 4.94 -5.56 -6.26
C VAL A 36 4.22 -5.03 -7.49
N ILE A 37 4.41 -5.68 -8.62
CA ILE A 37 3.71 -5.32 -9.85
C ILE A 37 2.29 -5.88 -9.81
N LEU A 38 1.31 -5.07 -10.17
CA LEU A 38 -0.09 -5.49 -10.21
C LEU A 38 -0.48 -5.95 -11.62
N PRO A 39 -1.38 -6.92 -11.75
CA PRO A 39 -2.10 -7.61 -10.68
C PRO A 39 -1.23 -8.58 -9.91
N THR A 40 -1.63 -8.90 -8.69
CA THR A 40 -0.89 -9.80 -7.81
C THR A 40 -1.84 -10.71 -7.04
N ASN A 41 -1.31 -11.49 -6.12
CA ASN A 41 -2.09 -12.38 -5.25
C ASN A 41 -1.69 -12.17 -3.79
N LYS A 42 -2.48 -12.74 -2.88
CA LYS A 42 -2.23 -12.60 -1.44
C LYS A 42 -0.87 -13.14 -1.03
N ASN A 43 -0.43 -14.23 -1.63
CA ASN A 43 0.85 -14.82 -1.28
C ASN A 43 2.02 -13.89 -1.60
N SER A 44 1.99 -13.27 -2.77
CA SER A 44 3.04 -12.31 -3.15
C SER A 44 3.08 -11.09 -2.24
N ILE A 45 1.91 -10.61 -1.82
CA ILE A 45 1.82 -9.51 -0.87
C ILE A 45 2.38 -9.92 0.49
N LYS A 46 2.03 -11.12 0.95
CA LYS A 46 2.53 -11.65 2.21
C LYS A 46 4.06 -11.78 2.19
N GLU A 47 4.62 -12.30 1.10
CA GLU A 47 6.06 -12.40 0.96
C GLU A 47 6.73 -11.02 0.95
N ALA A 48 6.11 -10.05 0.30
CA ALA A 48 6.62 -8.66 0.31
C ALA A 48 6.63 -8.08 1.72
N LEU A 49 5.60 -8.34 2.52
CA LEU A 49 5.56 -7.92 3.92
C LEU A 49 6.65 -8.59 4.75
N LYS A 50 6.93 -9.85 4.48
CA LYS A 50 7.97 -10.60 5.19
C LYS A 50 9.38 -10.06 4.94
N GLU A 51 9.60 -9.44 3.80
CA GLU A 51 10.89 -8.88 3.45
C GLU A 51 11.18 -7.55 4.15
N LEU A 52 10.16 -6.90 4.70
CA LEU A 52 10.33 -5.62 5.37
C LEU A 52 11.06 -5.75 6.70
N THR A 53 11.86 -4.76 7.02
CA THR A 53 12.53 -4.66 8.32
C THR A 53 11.52 -4.64 9.48
N LEU A 54 10.32 -4.11 9.23
CA LEU A 54 9.23 -4.08 10.22
C LEU A 54 8.52 -5.41 10.44
N TYR A 55 8.83 -6.45 9.66
CA TYR A 55 8.12 -7.71 9.76
C TYR A 55 7.98 -8.26 11.19
N PRO A 56 8.96 -8.09 12.10
CA PRO A 56 8.82 -8.58 13.48
C PRO A 56 7.56 -8.12 14.22
N ILE A 57 6.92 -7.02 13.82
CA ILE A 57 5.67 -6.57 14.44
C ILE A 57 4.55 -7.62 14.30
N PHE A 58 4.60 -8.44 13.25
CA PHE A 58 3.63 -9.51 13.01
C PHE A 58 3.92 -10.75 13.85
N LYS A 59 5.08 -10.80 14.48
CA LYS A 59 5.48 -11.89 15.39
C LYS A 59 5.44 -11.49 16.86
N GLY A 60 5.11 -10.24 17.14
CA GLY A 60 5.16 -9.69 18.49
C GLY A 60 6.55 -9.19 18.83
N TYR A 61 6.72 -7.89 18.78
CA TYR A 61 8.03 -7.26 19.00
C TYR A 61 8.04 -6.56 20.34
N ARG A 62 9.05 -6.88 21.16
CA ARG A 62 9.27 -6.26 22.47
C ARG A 62 8.04 -6.25 23.39
N GLY A 63 7.33 -7.38 23.43
CA GLY A 63 6.15 -7.53 24.28
C GLY A 63 4.90 -6.87 23.78
N LEU A 64 4.94 -6.23 22.61
CA LEU A 64 3.75 -5.66 21.99
C LEU A 64 2.88 -6.77 21.39
N PRO A 65 1.56 -6.58 21.32
CA PRO A 65 0.70 -7.55 20.67
C PRO A 65 1.08 -7.77 19.21
N LYS A 66 0.92 -8.98 18.73
CA LYS A 66 1.19 -9.32 17.32
C LYS A 66 0.22 -8.59 16.41
N ALA A 67 0.73 -7.87 15.41
CA ALA A 67 -0.11 -7.39 14.33
C ALA A 67 -0.63 -8.60 13.52
N ASN A 68 -1.79 -8.44 12.90
CA ASN A 68 -2.42 -9.54 12.16
C ASN A 68 -1.96 -9.55 10.70
N LEU A 69 -1.05 -10.44 10.37
CA LEU A 69 -0.48 -10.56 9.03
C LEU A 69 -1.55 -10.90 7.99
N GLU A 70 -2.43 -11.84 8.30
CA GLU A 70 -3.46 -12.28 7.35
C GLU A 70 -4.42 -11.16 6.99
N LYS A 71 -4.91 -10.43 7.99
CA LYS A 71 -5.83 -9.31 7.75
C LYS A 71 -5.14 -8.14 7.08
N THR A 72 -3.89 -7.88 7.40
CA THR A 72 -3.11 -6.84 6.72
C THR A 72 -2.96 -7.20 5.24
N THR A 73 -2.61 -8.45 4.94
CA THR A 73 -2.53 -8.95 3.58
C THR A 73 -3.86 -8.80 2.83
N GLU A 74 -4.97 -9.16 3.48
CA GLU A 74 -6.30 -9.04 2.88
C GLU A 74 -6.65 -7.60 2.52
N VAL A 75 -6.37 -6.66 3.39
CA VAL A 75 -6.66 -5.24 3.15
C VAL A 75 -5.87 -4.73 1.95
N ILE A 76 -4.58 -5.04 1.89
CA ILE A 76 -3.71 -4.62 0.78
C ILE A 76 -4.18 -5.28 -0.52
N PHE A 77 -4.53 -6.56 -0.48
CA PHE A 77 -5.02 -7.29 -1.64
C PHE A 77 -6.34 -6.72 -2.15
N LYS A 78 -7.27 -6.43 -1.25
CA LYS A 78 -8.56 -5.83 -1.63
C LYS A 78 -8.40 -4.49 -2.31
N LEU A 79 -7.53 -3.63 -1.78
CA LEU A 79 -7.27 -2.34 -2.38
C LEU A 79 -6.67 -2.51 -3.78
N SER A 80 -5.67 -3.35 -3.91
CA SER A 80 -4.99 -3.60 -5.18
C SER A 80 -5.95 -4.16 -6.23
N SER A 81 -6.76 -5.15 -5.84
CA SER A 81 -7.72 -5.77 -6.74
C SER A 81 -8.82 -4.80 -7.17
N LEU A 82 -9.28 -3.97 -6.25
CA LEU A 82 -10.30 -2.96 -6.55
C LEU A 82 -9.82 -2.02 -7.65
N ILE A 83 -8.59 -1.57 -7.55
CA ILE A 83 -7.99 -0.66 -8.53
C ILE A 83 -7.85 -1.34 -9.90
N VAL A 84 -7.35 -2.57 -9.92
CA VAL A 84 -7.13 -3.32 -11.16
C VAL A 84 -8.44 -3.69 -11.83
N GLU A 85 -9.39 -4.27 -11.06
CA GLU A 85 -10.63 -4.82 -11.60
C GLU A 85 -11.59 -3.76 -12.12
N ASN A 86 -11.61 -2.61 -11.48
CA ASN A 86 -12.56 -1.56 -11.85
C ASN A 86 -11.98 -0.54 -12.82
N ASN A 87 -10.77 -0.77 -13.30
CA ASN A 87 -10.10 0.10 -14.26
C ASN A 87 -10.19 1.58 -13.84
N ILE A 88 -9.94 1.83 -12.56
CA ILE A 88 -10.05 3.16 -12.00
C ILE A 88 -8.89 4.02 -12.53
N ASN A 89 -9.22 5.20 -13.03
CA ASN A 89 -8.24 6.11 -13.61
C ASN A 89 -7.47 6.88 -12.53
N ILE A 90 -6.55 6.20 -11.91
CA ILE A 90 -5.76 6.72 -10.80
C ILE A 90 -4.33 6.94 -11.26
N GLU A 91 -3.73 8.04 -10.87
CA GLU A 91 -2.29 8.25 -10.98
C GLU A 91 -1.56 7.69 -9.78
N GLU A 92 -2.11 7.93 -8.60
CA GLU A 92 -1.48 7.52 -7.35
C GLU A 92 -2.50 7.39 -6.23
N ILE A 93 -2.31 6.36 -5.41
CA ILE A 93 -2.95 6.25 -4.10
C ILE A 93 -1.85 6.07 -3.07
N GLU A 94 -1.93 6.83 -1.97
CA GLU A 94 -1.02 6.66 -0.85
C GLU A 94 -1.81 6.58 0.44
N ILE A 95 -1.60 5.49 1.19
CA ILE A 95 -2.13 5.30 2.54
C ILE A 95 -0.95 5.41 3.49
N ASN A 96 -0.95 6.41 4.34
CA ASN A 96 0.18 6.66 5.23
C ASN A 96 -0.28 7.34 6.53
N PRO A 97 -0.30 6.61 7.64
CA PRO A 97 0.04 5.19 7.73
C PRO A 97 -1.15 4.25 7.50
N LEU A 98 -0.86 3.02 7.16
CA LEU A 98 -1.76 1.91 7.39
C LEU A 98 -1.42 1.36 8.77
N ILE A 99 -2.34 1.48 9.71
CA ILE A 99 -2.12 1.05 11.09
C ILE A 99 -2.47 -0.42 11.20
N VAL A 100 -1.50 -1.22 11.61
CA VAL A 100 -1.68 -2.67 11.76
C VAL A 100 -1.81 -3.05 13.23
N THR A 101 -2.80 -3.88 13.53
CA THR A 101 -3.14 -4.29 14.89
C THR A 101 -3.44 -5.79 14.93
N PRO A 102 -3.59 -6.38 16.12
CA PRO A 102 -4.05 -7.77 16.22
C PRO A 102 -5.42 -8.02 15.59
N LYS A 103 -6.25 -6.99 15.47
CA LYS A 103 -7.61 -7.10 14.94
C LYS A 103 -7.71 -6.83 13.46
N GLY A 104 -6.70 -6.21 12.85
CA GLY A 104 -6.73 -5.90 11.43
C GLY A 104 -5.80 -4.76 11.03
N ALA A 105 -6.11 -4.16 9.90
CA ALA A 105 -5.34 -3.04 9.37
C ALA A 105 -6.29 -1.92 8.96
N TYR A 106 -5.93 -0.69 9.31
CA TYR A 106 -6.82 0.47 9.17
C TYR A 106 -6.05 1.64 8.57
N ALA A 107 -6.63 2.24 7.53
CA ALA A 107 -6.07 3.45 6.94
C ALA A 107 -6.32 4.64 7.86
N ALA A 108 -5.25 5.30 8.30
CA ALA A 108 -5.38 6.51 9.11
C ALA A 108 -5.52 7.74 8.24
N ASP A 109 -4.86 7.74 7.10
CA ASP A 109 -4.93 8.83 6.13
C ASP A 109 -4.70 8.28 4.74
N ALA A 110 -5.36 8.88 3.74
CA ALA A 110 -5.25 8.46 2.36
C ALA A 110 -5.23 9.67 1.43
N LEU A 111 -4.33 9.63 0.48
CA LEU A 111 -4.24 10.61 -0.59
C LEU A 111 -4.46 9.91 -1.92
N ILE A 112 -5.36 10.44 -2.73
CA ILE A 112 -5.68 9.87 -4.03
C ILE A 112 -5.52 10.96 -5.09
N SER A 113 -4.66 10.69 -6.08
CA SER A 113 -4.50 11.57 -7.23
C SER A 113 -5.09 10.87 -8.45
N MET A 114 -6.05 11.53 -9.08
CA MET A 114 -6.71 11.00 -10.26
C MET A 114 -6.27 11.76 -11.49
N LYS A 115 -6.08 11.04 -12.58
CA LYS A 115 -5.76 11.68 -13.84
C LYS A 115 -6.96 12.47 -14.32
N ARG A 116 -6.72 13.75 -14.63
CA ARG A 116 -7.77 14.61 -15.16
C ARG A 116 -8.19 14.08 -16.52
N ASN A 117 -9.48 13.81 -16.67
CA ASN A 117 -10.04 13.33 -17.92
C ASN A 117 -10.03 14.45 -18.96
N HIS A 118 -9.78 14.06 -20.20
CA HIS A 118 -9.75 15.01 -21.31
C HIS A 118 -11.07 15.74 -21.45
N TRP A 119 -12.17 15.05 -21.29
CA TRP A 119 -13.49 15.66 -21.44
C TRP A 119 -13.98 16.36 -20.18
N GLY A 120 -13.18 16.37 -19.11
CA GLY A 120 -13.41 17.31 -18.02
C GLY A 120 -13.40 18.75 -18.49
N SER A 121 -12.71 19.03 -19.56
CA SER A 121 -12.72 20.35 -20.18
C SER A 121 -14.02 20.66 -20.90
N TYR A 122 -14.81 19.66 -21.23
CA TYR A 122 -16.11 19.86 -21.87
C TYR A 122 -17.19 20.32 -20.90
N ASP A 123 -16.97 20.11 -19.65
CA ASP A 123 -17.91 20.57 -18.61
C ASP A 123 -17.99 22.09 -18.53
N LYS A 124 -17.11 22.76 -19.22
CA LYS A 124 -17.10 24.21 -19.30
C LYS A 124 -18.19 24.77 -20.22
N LYS A 125 -18.85 23.93 -20.90
CA LYS A 125 -19.91 24.34 -21.82
C LYS A 125 -21.13 24.86 -21.13
#